data_51fe331ac132ecca232c2182857223f2
#
_entry.id   51fe331ac132ecca232c2182857223f2
#
_cell.length_a   1.000
_cell.length_b   1.000
_cell.length_c   1.000
_cell.angle_alpha   90.00
_cell.angle_beta   90.00
_cell.angle_gamma   90.00
#
_symmetry.space_group_name_H-M   'P 1'
#
loop_
_entity.id
_entity.type
_entity.pdbx_description
1 polymer ?
#
loop_
_entity_poly.entity_id
_entity_poly.type
_entity_poly.pdbx_seq_one_letter_code
_entity_poly.pdbx_strand_id
1 'polypeptide(L)'
;MPAKTVVFTNVRKFDGDKFRWISSGEYIQMSGRAGRRGIDERGICILMVDEKMEPSTAKMTLKGSADCLNSAFHLSYNMLLNQMRCEDGDPENLLRHSFYQFQADRALPDLEKQAKQLKEERDSIVIEEEDSLKGYYDALKQYKSLKDDIRSIVLSPKYCLRFLQPGRLVCIRCTDDEMVPMLSVDEKFSWGVIINFERVKSLSEGTRPEDADYVVHVLARCLVNKDMGAKKSIKVIPLNEVGEPIVVSLPLSRLDSLSSVCIHIPKDLLQLESRENTLKKVSEAYLRFHKDGMHPLDPEDDMGIQSKSYRKTVRRIEALESLFERHEVQKSPFIQQKLRLLHAKEELTAKIKSIKKRMHASTALAFKDELKARKRVLRRLGYITAEDVVELKGKVACEITSADELTLTELMFSGILKDATVEEMVALLSCFVWQEKLNDAQKPRDELDLLFSQLQATARRVANVQLDCKVQVDMENFVKSFRPDIMEAVYAWARGSKFYEIMEITQVFEGSLIRAIKRLEEVLQQLIMASKSIGETQLELKFQEAVTKIKRDIVFAASLYL
;
A
#
# COMPACT_ATOMS: atom_id res chain seq x y z
N MET A 1 -8.70 -21.40 28.16
CA MET A 1 -8.37 -22.19 29.35
C MET A 1 -6.93 -21.94 29.73
N PRO A 2 -6.58 -21.74 30.99
CA PRO A 2 -5.17 -21.73 31.42
C PRO A 2 -4.59 -23.15 31.44
N ALA A 3 -3.33 -23.26 31.04
CA ALA A 3 -2.60 -24.52 31.00
C ALA A 3 -1.22 -24.34 31.67
N LYS A 4 -0.59 -25.38 32.15
CA LYS A 4 0.77 -25.30 32.71
C LYS A 4 1.78 -24.80 31.68
N THR A 5 1.62 -25.25 30.43
CA THR A 5 2.52 -24.91 29.31
C THR A 5 1.73 -24.42 28.11
N VAL A 6 2.19 -23.33 27.50
CA VAL A 6 1.70 -22.79 26.22
C VAL A 6 2.80 -22.96 25.17
N VAL A 7 2.49 -23.60 24.06
CA VAL A 7 3.42 -23.81 22.96
C VAL A 7 2.91 -23.06 21.72
N PHE A 8 3.72 -22.14 21.23
CA PHE A 8 3.48 -21.45 19.97
C PHE A 8 4.09 -22.30 18.85
N THR A 9 3.26 -23.08 18.18
CA THR A 9 3.67 -23.95 17.07
C THR A 9 3.91 -23.18 15.77
N ASN A 10 3.36 -21.96 15.67
CA ASN A 10 3.57 -21.06 14.56
C ASN A 10 3.69 -19.62 15.07
N VAL A 11 4.66 -18.89 14.54
CA VAL A 11 4.94 -17.48 14.86
C VAL A 11 4.29 -16.51 13.87
N ARG A 12 3.56 -17.03 12.87
CA ARG A 12 2.81 -16.25 11.91
C ARG A 12 1.30 -16.42 12.11
N LYS A 13 0.56 -15.34 11.92
CA LYS A 13 -0.89 -15.30 12.03
C LYS A 13 -1.47 -14.56 10.82
N PHE A 14 -2.59 -15.04 10.31
CA PHE A 14 -3.42 -14.31 9.38
C PHE A 14 -4.25 -13.29 10.15
N ASP A 15 -4.16 -12.00 9.77
CA ASP A 15 -4.85 -10.90 10.47
C ASP A 15 -6.19 -10.50 9.83
N GLY A 16 -6.61 -11.25 8.80
CA GLY A 16 -7.80 -10.95 7.99
C GLY A 16 -7.46 -10.44 6.59
N ASP A 17 -6.23 -9.93 6.40
CA ASP A 17 -5.74 -9.40 5.13
C ASP A 17 -4.48 -10.14 4.67
N LYS A 18 -3.50 -10.32 5.55
CA LYS A 18 -2.21 -10.94 5.24
C LYS A 18 -1.65 -11.78 6.39
N PHE A 19 -0.74 -12.71 6.03
CA PHE A 19 0.07 -13.42 7.03
C PHE A 19 1.20 -12.52 7.53
N ARG A 20 1.22 -12.25 8.83
CA ARG A 20 2.24 -11.46 9.53
C ARG A 20 2.77 -12.17 10.76
N TRP A 21 3.91 -11.73 11.27
CA TRP A 21 4.40 -12.16 12.56
C TRP A 21 3.42 -11.77 13.67
N ILE A 22 3.29 -12.63 14.71
CA ILE A 22 2.51 -12.27 15.90
C ILE A 22 3.11 -11.03 16.55
N SER A 23 2.26 -10.09 16.96
CA SER A 23 2.70 -8.90 17.67
C SER A 23 3.09 -9.23 19.11
N SER A 24 3.84 -8.33 19.74
CA SER A 24 4.21 -8.43 21.16
C SER A 24 2.97 -8.51 22.06
N GLY A 25 1.94 -7.71 21.79
CA GLY A 25 0.67 -7.74 22.52
C GLY A 25 -0.05 -9.08 22.38
N GLU A 26 -0.13 -9.66 21.17
CA GLU A 26 -0.71 -10.98 20.93
C GLU A 26 0.07 -12.07 21.66
N TYR A 27 1.41 -12.01 21.62
CA TYR A 27 2.26 -12.94 22.37
C TYR A 27 1.99 -12.85 23.88
N ILE A 28 1.96 -11.65 24.46
CA ILE A 28 1.68 -11.44 25.89
C ILE A 28 0.30 -12.00 26.25
N GLN A 29 -0.72 -11.75 25.43
CA GLN A 29 -2.07 -12.21 25.69
C GLN A 29 -2.18 -13.75 25.66
N MET A 30 -1.54 -14.40 24.70
CA MET A 30 -1.54 -15.85 24.56
C MET A 30 -0.64 -16.52 25.61
N SER A 31 0.56 -16.00 25.85
CA SER A 31 1.49 -16.48 26.87
C SER A 31 0.93 -16.34 28.29
N GLY A 32 0.10 -15.32 28.54
CA GLY A 32 -0.61 -15.14 29.82
C GLY A 32 -1.61 -16.24 30.16
N ARG A 33 -1.80 -17.24 29.29
CA ARG A 33 -2.56 -18.47 29.57
C ARG A 33 -1.69 -19.59 30.17
N ALA A 34 -0.36 -19.40 30.21
CA ALA A 34 0.54 -20.32 30.85
C ALA A 34 0.53 -20.17 32.37
N GLY A 35 0.44 -21.27 33.09
CA GLY A 35 0.35 -21.30 34.54
C GLY A 35 -1.09 -21.20 35.08
N ARG A 36 -1.46 -22.14 35.92
CA ARG A 36 -2.76 -22.18 36.62
C ARG A 36 -2.57 -21.65 38.04
N ARG A 37 -3.19 -20.51 38.33
CA ARG A 37 -3.06 -19.86 39.63
C ARG A 37 -3.51 -20.79 40.77
N GLY A 38 -2.68 -20.94 41.80
CA GLY A 38 -2.93 -21.80 42.95
C GLY A 38 -2.66 -23.29 42.71
N ILE A 39 -2.26 -23.71 41.47
CA ILE A 39 -1.95 -25.11 41.14
C ILE A 39 -0.52 -25.23 40.65
N ASP A 40 -0.05 -24.35 39.77
CA ASP A 40 1.28 -24.38 39.20
C ASP A 40 2.18 -23.32 39.85
N GLU A 41 3.40 -23.69 40.23
CA GLU A 41 4.40 -22.77 40.78
C GLU A 41 4.83 -21.74 39.71
N ARG A 42 4.88 -22.14 38.42
CA ARG A 42 5.21 -21.27 37.29
C ARG A 42 4.59 -21.80 35.99
N GLY A 43 4.25 -20.87 35.08
CA GLY A 43 3.86 -21.15 33.72
C GLY A 43 5.08 -21.25 32.80
N ILE A 44 5.00 -22.13 31.80
CA ILE A 44 6.04 -22.31 30.77
C ILE A 44 5.48 -21.87 29.44
N CYS A 45 6.23 -21.04 28.71
CA CYS A 45 5.93 -20.67 27.33
C CYS A 45 7.07 -21.12 26.43
N ILE A 46 6.73 -21.84 25.37
CA ILE A 46 7.67 -22.32 24.36
C ILE A 46 7.31 -21.66 23.03
N LEU A 47 8.21 -20.88 22.46
CA LEU A 47 8.06 -20.29 21.15
C LEU A 47 8.92 -21.08 20.14
N MET A 48 8.27 -21.78 19.20
CA MET A 48 8.94 -22.44 18.09
C MET A 48 9.26 -21.40 17.02
N VAL A 49 10.53 -21.02 16.90
CA VAL A 49 10.98 -19.98 15.98
C VAL A 49 11.22 -20.58 14.60
N ASP A 50 10.66 -19.96 13.56
CA ASP A 50 10.91 -20.30 12.15
C ASP A 50 12.31 -19.78 11.75
N GLU A 51 13.02 -20.51 10.89
CA GLU A 51 14.33 -20.11 10.34
C GLU A 51 14.27 -18.76 9.60
N LYS A 52 13.09 -18.39 9.09
CA LYS A 52 12.84 -17.10 8.42
C LYS A 52 12.67 -15.93 9.39
N MET A 53 12.56 -16.19 10.69
CA MET A 53 12.39 -15.15 11.69
C MET A 53 13.74 -14.60 12.15
N GLU A 54 13.98 -13.31 11.91
CA GLU A 54 15.19 -12.66 12.39
C GLU A 54 15.26 -12.64 13.93
N PRO A 55 16.44 -12.83 14.55
CA PRO A 55 16.61 -12.79 16.01
C PRO A 55 16.14 -11.49 16.66
N SER A 56 16.24 -10.38 15.94
CA SER A 56 15.72 -9.05 16.35
C SER A 56 14.21 -9.07 16.49
N THR A 57 13.50 -9.63 15.52
CA THR A 57 12.04 -9.78 15.52
C THR A 57 11.58 -10.71 16.64
N ALA A 58 12.27 -11.83 16.86
CA ALA A 58 11.98 -12.74 17.98
C ALA A 58 12.15 -12.04 19.34
N LYS A 59 13.23 -11.28 19.52
CA LYS A 59 13.44 -10.48 20.74
C LYS A 59 12.37 -9.43 20.95
N MET A 60 11.96 -8.73 19.88
CA MET A 60 10.88 -7.74 19.94
C MET A 60 9.56 -8.38 20.34
N THR A 61 9.21 -9.54 19.77
CA THR A 61 8.00 -10.28 20.12
C THR A 61 7.99 -10.69 21.59
N LEU A 62 9.12 -11.18 22.11
CA LEU A 62 9.24 -11.68 23.48
C LEU A 62 9.33 -10.57 24.55
N LYS A 63 10.04 -9.48 24.27
CA LYS A 63 10.39 -8.41 25.22
C LYS A 63 9.71 -7.06 24.90
N GLY A 64 8.90 -7.01 23.86
CA GLY A 64 8.22 -5.79 23.48
C GLY A 64 7.17 -5.36 24.48
N SER A 65 6.75 -4.11 24.38
CA SER A 65 5.63 -3.56 25.14
C SER A 65 4.30 -4.03 24.56
N ALA A 66 3.23 -3.90 25.35
CA ALA A 66 1.88 -4.07 24.85
C ALA A 66 1.59 -3.10 23.70
N ASP A 67 0.78 -3.54 22.73
CA ASP A 67 0.40 -2.71 21.60
C ASP A 67 -0.38 -1.47 22.09
N CYS A 68 -0.12 -0.33 21.46
CA CYS A 68 -0.89 0.88 21.72
C CYS A 68 -2.32 0.72 21.19
N LEU A 69 -3.30 1.24 21.92
CA LEU A 69 -4.67 1.34 21.44
C LEU A 69 -4.74 2.44 20.38
N ASN A 70 -4.92 2.03 19.14
CA ASN A 70 -5.19 2.92 18.02
C ASN A 70 -6.65 2.80 17.62
N SER A 71 -7.28 3.91 17.27
CA SER A 71 -8.65 3.90 16.79
C SER A 71 -8.73 3.19 15.43
N ALA A 72 -9.60 2.18 15.34
CA ALA A 72 -10.01 1.55 14.09
C ALA A 72 -11.36 2.10 13.59
N PHE A 73 -11.74 3.29 14.04
CA PHE A 73 -13.00 3.93 13.69
C PHE A 73 -13.05 4.23 12.19
N HIS A 74 -14.13 3.82 11.55
CA HIS A 74 -14.47 4.13 10.16
C HIS A 74 -15.98 4.38 10.07
N LEU A 75 -16.39 5.19 9.10
CA LEU A 75 -17.80 5.47 8.86
C LEU A 75 -18.46 4.27 8.15
N SER A 76 -19.61 3.80 8.66
CA SER A 76 -20.51 2.88 7.97
C SER A 76 -21.84 3.58 7.66
N TYR A 77 -22.56 3.10 6.66
CA TYR A 77 -23.87 3.66 6.31
C TYR A 77 -24.91 3.32 7.38
N ASN A 78 -24.84 2.10 7.93
CA ASN A 78 -25.70 1.68 9.04
C ASN A 78 -25.55 2.62 10.25
N MET A 79 -24.33 2.94 10.65
CA MET A 79 -24.07 3.86 11.76
C MET A 79 -24.63 5.26 11.48
N LEU A 80 -24.44 5.79 10.27
CA LEU A 80 -24.97 7.09 9.88
C LEU A 80 -26.49 7.12 9.90
N LEU A 81 -27.14 6.11 9.34
CA LEU A 81 -28.61 5.99 9.30
C LEU A 81 -29.19 5.86 10.69
N ASN A 82 -28.58 5.05 11.57
CA ASN A 82 -29.03 4.92 12.96
C ASN A 82 -28.89 6.23 13.72
N GLN A 83 -27.77 6.97 13.52
CA GLN A 83 -27.61 8.28 14.13
C GLN A 83 -28.66 9.29 13.65
N MET A 84 -28.99 9.29 12.35
CA MET A 84 -30.03 10.17 11.79
C MET A 84 -31.45 9.80 12.24
N ARG A 85 -31.68 8.59 12.73
CA ARG A 85 -32.95 8.14 13.30
C ARG A 85 -33.22 8.71 14.70
N CYS A 86 -32.18 9.11 15.42
CA CYS A 86 -32.32 9.68 16.76
C CYS A 86 -32.78 11.14 16.67
N GLU A 87 -33.66 11.58 17.58
CA GLU A 87 -34.21 12.96 17.61
C GLU A 87 -33.12 14.04 17.70
N ASP A 88 -32.06 13.80 18.49
CA ASP A 88 -30.90 14.69 18.61
C ASP A 88 -29.66 14.17 17.85
N GLY A 89 -29.86 13.32 16.86
CA GLY A 89 -28.81 12.56 16.21
C GLY A 89 -28.08 13.36 15.15
N ASP A 90 -27.05 14.12 15.54
CA ASP A 90 -26.11 14.74 14.59
C ASP A 90 -24.91 13.78 14.36
N PRO A 91 -24.71 13.27 13.13
CA PRO A 91 -23.54 12.46 12.80
C PRO A 91 -22.21 13.22 13.01
N GLU A 92 -22.18 14.55 12.91
CA GLU A 92 -20.97 15.32 13.19
C GLU A 92 -20.62 15.26 14.69
N ASN A 93 -21.62 15.25 15.56
CA ASN A 93 -21.41 15.11 17.01
C ASN A 93 -20.79 13.75 17.37
N LEU A 94 -21.24 12.67 16.73
CA LEU A 94 -20.64 11.34 16.89
C LEU A 94 -19.15 11.35 16.51
N LEU A 95 -18.80 12.00 15.40
CA LEU A 95 -17.42 12.11 14.94
C LEU A 95 -16.54 12.88 15.92
N ARG A 96 -17.06 13.99 16.47
CA ARG A 96 -16.35 14.84 17.46
C ARG A 96 -16.01 14.06 18.74
N HIS A 97 -16.87 13.14 19.16
CA HIS A 97 -16.69 12.33 20.36
C HIS A 97 -16.03 10.97 20.09
N SER A 98 -15.55 10.73 18.85
CA SER A 98 -14.85 9.50 18.52
C SER A 98 -13.45 9.45 19.15
N PHE A 99 -12.98 8.26 19.50
CA PHE A 99 -11.60 8.06 19.97
C PHE A 99 -10.56 8.47 18.91
N TYR A 100 -10.91 8.37 17.63
CA TYR A 100 -10.06 8.85 16.54
C TYR A 100 -9.83 10.36 16.63
N GLN A 101 -10.90 11.15 16.82
CA GLN A 101 -10.80 12.61 16.96
C GLN A 101 -10.01 12.98 18.22
N PHE A 102 -10.27 12.30 19.33
CA PHE A 102 -9.51 12.48 20.58
C PHE A 102 -8.01 12.24 20.39
N GLN A 103 -7.62 11.16 19.66
CA GLN A 103 -6.22 10.90 19.37
C GLN A 103 -5.60 11.97 18.46
N ALA A 104 -6.35 12.46 17.48
CA ALA A 104 -5.92 13.54 16.60
C ALA A 104 -5.72 14.85 17.37
N ASP A 105 -6.66 15.22 18.22
CA ASP A 105 -6.61 16.44 19.01
C ASP A 105 -5.45 16.40 20.03
N ARG A 106 -5.19 15.25 20.62
CA ARG A 106 -4.07 15.05 21.57
C ARG A 106 -2.70 15.28 20.91
N ALA A 107 -2.56 15.05 19.63
CA ALA A 107 -1.30 15.25 18.92
C ALA A 107 -1.02 16.73 18.56
N LEU A 108 -2.04 17.61 18.60
CA LEU A 108 -1.92 19.01 18.19
C LEU A 108 -0.88 19.80 18.98
N PRO A 109 -0.85 19.78 20.34
CA PRO A 109 0.12 20.55 21.11
C PRO A 109 1.58 20.22 20.79
N ASP A 110 1.87 18.93 20.57
CA ASP A 110 3.21 18.48 20.20
C ASP A 110 3.60 18.95 18.79
N LEU A 111 2.65 18.90 17.83
CA LEU A 111 2.85 19.41 16.48
C LEU A 111 3.04 20.95 16.48
N GLU A 112 2.30 21.68 17.28
CA GLU A 112 2.46 23.12 17.45
C GLU A 112 3.85 23.48 18.03
N LYS A 113 4.30 22.75 19.03
CA LYS A 113 5.63 22.91 19.63
C LYS A 113 6.72 22.64 18.61
N GLN A 114 6.61 21.53 17.84
CA GLN A 114 7.55 21.22 16.77
C GLN A 114 7.57 22.30 15.68
N ALA A 115 6.39 22.75 15.24
CA ALA A 115 6.28 23.81 14.23
C ALA A 115 6.92 25.12 14.71
N LYS A 116 6.76 25.45 16.01
CA LYS A 116 7.36 26.65 16.62
C LYS A 116 8.88 26.55 16.69
N GLN A 117 9.42 25.41 17.14
CA GLN A 117 10.86 25.16 17.18
C GLN A 117 11.51 25.25 15.80
N LEU A 118 10.93 24.56 14.79
CA LEU A 118 11.44 24.64 13.42
C LEU A 118 11.32 26.04 12.82
N LYS A 119 10.32 26.82 13.23
CA LYS A 119 10.20 28.22 12.80
C LYS A 119 11.28 29.09 13.44
N GLU A 120 11.58 28.94 14.72
CA GLU A 120 12.67 29.63 15.40
C GLU A 120 14.04 29.27 14.78
N GLU A 121 14.27 27.99 14.51
CA GLU A 121 15.47 27.52 13.82
C GLU A 121 15.60 28.13 12.42
N ARG A 122 14.52 28.12 11.61
CA ARG A 122 14.49 28.74 10.29
C ARG A 122 14.81 30.24 10.34
N ASP A 123 14.18 30.95 11.28
CA ASP A 123 14.28 32.41 11.40
C ASP A 123 15.66 32.84 11.98
N SER A 124 16.40 31.90 12.61
CA SER A 124 17.81 32.13 13.03
C SER A 124 18.79 32.11 11.85
N ILE A 125 18.42 31.56 10.70
CA ILE A 125 19.27 31.52 9.50
C ILE A 125 19.11 32.86 8.76
N VAL A 126 20.09 33.74 8.91
CA VAL A 126 20.15 35.02 8.21
C VAL A 126 21.05 34.87 6.99
N ILE A 127 20.57 35.27 5.82
CA ILE A 127 21.27 35.18 4.53
C ILE A 127 21.29 36.57 3.91
N GLU A 128 22.46 37.07 3.59
CA GLU A 128 22.63 38.35 2.87
C GLU A 128 22.17 38.19 1.40
N GLU A 129 21.41 39.17 0.90
CA GLU A 129 20.86 39.19 -0.48
C GLU A 129 19.98 38.00 -0.80
N GLU A 130 19.16 37.54 0.17
CA GLU A 130 18.33 36.33 0.08
C GLU A 130 17.43 36.29 -1.16
N ASP A 131 16.81 37.42 -1.53
CA ASP A 131 15.86 37.47 -2.65
C ASP A 131 16.53 37.20 -4.02
N SER A 132 17.73 37.78 -4.24
CA SER A 132 18.51 37.54 -5.46
C SER A 132 19.02 36.09 -5.52
N LEU A 133 19.46 35.56 -4.37
CA LEU A 133 19.95 34.21 -4.23
C LEU A 133 18.82 33.17 -4.44
N LYS A 134 17.62 33.49 -4.00
CA LYS A 134 16.43 32.62 -4.14
C LYS A 134 16.07 32.42 -5.61
N GLY A 135 16.07 33.48 -6.42
CA GLY A 135 15.83 33.37 -7.87
C GLY A 135 16.84 32.44 -8.55
N TYR A 136 18.12 32.61 -8.21
CA TYR A 136 19.19 31.74 -8.71
C TYR A 136 19.03 30.27 -8.24
N TYR A 137 18.68 30.05 -6.98
CA TYR A 137 18.43 28.74 -6.40
C TYR A 137 17.23 28.03 -7.04
N ASP A 138 16.13 28.73 -7.28
CA ASP A 138 14.95 28.18 -7.95
C ASP A 138 15.28 27.79 -9.40
N ALA A 139 16.09 28.57 -10.09
CA ALA A 139 16.60 28.25 -11.42
C ALA A 139 17.49 26.99 -11.42
N LEU A 140 18.37 26.84 -10.42
CA LEU A 140 19.20 25.63 -10.24
C LEU A 140 18.34 24.39 -9.99
N LYS A 141 17.33 24.52 -9.14
CA LYS A 141 16.38 23.43 -8.86
C LYS A 141 15.62 22.99 -10.12
N GLN A 142 15.16 23.96 -10.91
CA GLN A 142 14.51 23.70 -12.19
C GLN A 142 15.46 23.04 -13.19
N TYR A 143 16.70 23.53 -13.30
CA TYR A 143 17.73 22.95 -14.16
C TYR A 143 17.99 21.47 -13.82
N LYS A 144 18.13 21.16 -12.54
CA LYS A 144 18.32 19.78 -12.08
C LYS A 144 17.12 18.89 -12.41
N SER A 145 15.91 19.36 -12.12
CA SER A 145 14.68 18.61 -12.46
C SER A 145 14.61 18.30 -13.96
N LEU A 146 14.94 19.29 -14.82
CA LEU A 146 14.95 19.10 -16.27
C LEU A 146 16.04 18.11 -16.72
N LYS A 147 17.21 18.12 -16.09
CA LYS A 147 18.27 17.12 -16.34
C LYS A 147 17.84 15.71 -15.93
N ASP A 148 17.18 15.58 -14.79
CA ASP A 148 16.62 14.28 -14.34
C ASP A 148 15.52 13.79 -15.29
N ASP A 149 14.68 14.69 -15.82
CA ASP A 149 13.67 14.37 -16.83
C ASP A 149 14.31 13.84 -18.13
N ILE A 150 15.33 14.54 -18.64
CA ILE A 150 16.11 14.08 -19.82
C ILE A 150 16.70 12.70 -19.57
N ARG A 151 17.35 12.53 -18.42
CA ARG A 151 17.97 11.26 -18.06
C ARG A 151 16.95 10.13 -18.01
N SER A 152 15.78 10.37 -17.43
CA SER A 152 14.69 9.37 -17.37
C SER A 152 14.21 8.96 -18.76
N ILE A 153 14.19 9.89 -19.72
CA ILE A 153 13.83 9.61 -21.12
C ILE A 153 14.93 8.81 -21.80
N VAL A 154 16.19 9.25 -21.68
CA VAL A 154 17.36 8.62 -22.34
C VAL A 154 17.58 7.19 -21.82
N LEU A 155 17.46 6.98 -20.50
CA LEU A 155 17.63 5.69 -19.86
C LEU A 155 16.33 4.86 -19.81
N SER A 156 15.25 5.30 -20.44
CA SER A 156 14.06 4.46 -20.52
C SER A 156 14.34 3.18 -21.34
N PRO A 157 13.78 2.02 -20.97
CA PRO A 157 14.03 0.75 -21.64
C PRO A 157 13.82 0.81 -23.16
N LYS A 158 12.85 1.60 -23.60
CA LYS A 158 12.54 1.82 -25.01
C LYS A 158 13.76 2.26 -25.85
N TYR A 159 14.62 3.10 -25.29
CA TYR A 159 15.76 3.69 -26.01
C TYR A 159 17.09 3.07 -25.61
N CYS A 160 17.29 2.74 -24.33
CA CYS A 160 18.60 2.33 -23.82
C CYS A 160 18.90 0.83 -23.99
N LEU A 161 17.91 -0.07 -24.02
CA LEU A 161 18.14 -1.53 -24.00
C LEU A 161 19.09 -2.04 -25.08
N ARG A 162 18.97 -1.53 -26.32
CA ARG A 162 19.84 -1.92 -27.44
C ARG A 162 21.32 -1.56 -27.23
N PHE A 163 21.59 -0.63 -26.30
CA PHE A 163 22.95 -0.18 -26.00
C PHE A 163 23.52 -0.80 -24.72
N LEU A 164 22.73 -1.54 -23.94
CA LEU A 164 23.19 -2.24 -22.73
C LEU A 164 23.96 -3.52 -23.10
N GLN A 165 25.05 -3.37 -23.85
CA GLN A 165 25.85 -4.49 -24.30
C GLN A 165 27.04 -4.72 -23.36
N PRO A 166 27.46 -5.99 -23.14
CA PRO A 166 28.67 -6.30 -22.39
C PRO A 166 29.90 -5.57 -22.96
N GLY A 167 30.66 -4.93 -22.09
CA GLY A 167 31.83 -4.14 -22.50
C GLY A 167 31.59 -2.65 -22.66
N ARG A 168 30.37 -2.18 -22.72
CA ARG A 168 30.07 -0.75 -22.81
C ARG A 168 30.39 -0.03 -21.51
N LEU A 169 31.02 1.12 -21.62
CA LEU A 169 31.29 1.97 -20.47
C LEU A 169 30.04 2.76 -20.09
N VAL A 170 29.85 2.89 -18.81
CA VAL A 170 28.68 3.56 -18.22
C VAL A 170 29.08 4.47 -17.06
N CYS A 171 28.47 5.65 -17.04
CA CYS A 171 28.60 6.59 -15.94
C CYS A 171 27.59 6.25 -14.83
N ILE A 172 28.04 6.15 -13.58
CA ILE A 172 27.25 5.76 -12.41
C ILE A 172 27.28 6.89 -11.39
N ARG A 173 26.15 7.20 -10.79
CA ARG A 173 26.09 8.13 -9.66
C ARG A 173 26.58 7.45 -8.37
N CYS A 174 27.56 8.06 -7.71
CA CYS A 174 28.18 7.50 -6.49
C CYS A 174 27.40 7.77 -5.20
N THR A 175 26.45 8.70 -5.20
CA THR A 175 25.72 9.14 -4.00
C THR A 175 24.35 8.48 -3.90
N ASP A 176 24.06 7.89 -2.71
CA ASP A 176 22.73 7.42 -2.30
C ASP A 176 21.92 8.53 -1.63
N ASP A 177 22.58 9.61 -1.19
CA ASP A 177 21.93 10.74 -0.54
C ASP A 177 21.28 11.66 -1.55
N GLU A 178 19.93 11.68 -1.56
CA GLU A 178 19.13 12.68 -2.27
C GLU A 178 19.44 14.12 -1.81
N MET A 179 20.14 14.28 -0.70
CA MET A 179 20.32 15.53 0.04
C MET A 179 21.55 16.36 -0.33
N VAL A 180 22.59 15.78 -0.89
CA VAL A 180 23.87 16.49 -1.10
C VAL A 180 24.10 17.04 -2.51
N PRO A 181 23.54 16.53 -3.60
CA PRO A 181 23.92 16.91 -4.95
C PRO A 181 23.36 18.25 -5.44
N MET A 182 22.47 18.90 -4.70
CA MET A 182 21.77 20.08 -5.22
C MET A 182 22.66 21.35 -5.27
N LEU A 183 23.77 21.33 -4.54
CA LEU A 183 24.63 22.51 -4.33
C LEU A 183 26.08 22.31 -4.73
N SER A 184 26.49 21.08 -5.02
CA SER A 184 27.82 20.83 -5.54
C SER A 184 27.75 20.72 -7.07
N VAL A 185 28.49 21.55 -7.74
CA VAL A 185 28.86 21.41 -9.16
C VAL A 185 29.59 20.07 -9.38
N ASP A 186 30.08 19.46 -8.32
CA ASP A 186 30.76 18.17 -8.30
C ASP A 186 29.81 17.03 -7.85
N GLU A 187 28.85 16.66 -8.70
CA GLU A 187 28.23 15.34 -8.59
C GLU A 187 29.37 14.30 -8.73
N LYS A 188 29.55 13.47 -7.69
CA LYS A 188 30.54 12.40 -7.77
C LYS A 188 30.05 11.29 -8.67
N PHE A 189 30.65 11.19 -9.83
CA PHE A 189 30.42 10.13 -10.79
C PHE A 189 31.54 9.09 -10.76
N SER A 190 31.21 7.87 -11.06
CA SER A 190 32.14 6.80 -11.33
C SER A 190 31.90 6.20 -12.71
N TRP A 191 32.95 5.74 -13.35
CA TRP A 191 32.83 4.98 -14.58
C TRP A 191 32.98 3.49 -14.30
N GLY A 192 32.08 2.70 -14.88
CA GLY A 192 32.09 1.26 -14.81
C GLY A 192 31.88 0.65 -16.19
N VAL A 193 31.94 -0.68 -16.26
CA VAL A 193 31.71 -1.44 -17.49
C VAL A 193 30.52 -2.38 -17.29
N ILE A 194 29.61 -2.39 -18.25
CA ILE A 194 28.43 -3.26 -18.25
C ILE A 194 28.89 -4.70 -18.50
N ILE A 195 28.46 -5.62 -17.64
CA ILE A 195 28.71 -7.05 -17.76
C ILE A 195 27.48 -7.75 -18.35
N ASN A 196 26.30 -7.45 -17.82
CA ASN A 196 25.03 -8.02 -18.26
C ASN A 196 23.87 -7.13 -17.75
N PHE A 197 22.66 -7.41 -18.22
CA PHE A 197 21.46 -6.81 -17.67
C PHE A 197 20.33 -7.85 -17.60
N GLU A 198 19.42 -7.69 -16.65
CA GLU A 198 18.31 -8.63 -16.42
C GLU A 198 17.00 -7.86 -16.22
N ARG A 199 15.92 -8.46 -16.69
CA ARG A 199 14.56 -7.95 -16.43
C ARG A 199 14.13 -8.34 -15.03
N VAL A 200 13.65 -7.39 -14.24
CA VAL A 200 13.03 -7.65 -12.94
C VAL A 200 11.70 -8.35 -13.16
N LYS A 201 11.51 -9.54 -12.58
CA LYS A 201 10.24 -10.26 -12.66
C LYS A 201 9.18 -9.47 -11.89
N SER A 202 8.29 -8.79 -12.58
CA SER A 202 7.09 -8.19 -11.98
C SER A 202 6.03 -9.27 -11.79
N LEU A 203 5.20 -9.12 -10.75
CA LEU A 203 4.07 -10.03 -10.43
C LEU A 203 2.93 -9.97 -11.48
N SER A 204 2.97 -9.04 -12.43
CA SER A 204 1.99 -8.90 -13.51
C SER A 204 2.51 -9.57 -14.79
N GLU A 205 1.98 -10.72 -15.15
CA GLU A 205 2.15 -11.34 -16.45
C GLU A 205 1.55 -10.44 -17.52
N GLY A 206 2.37 -9.98 -18.48
CA GLY A 206 1.90 -9.21 -19.65
C GLY A 206 2.49 -7.81 -19.82
N THR A 207 3.37 -7.34 -18.94
CA THR A 207 4.04 -6.04 -19.11
C THR A 207 4.92 -6.03 -20.35
N ARG A 208 4.76 -5.02 -21.23
CA ARG A 208 5.62 -4.86 -22.42
C ARG A 208 7.08 -4.70 -22.01
N PRO A 209 8.06 -5.12 -22.83
CA PRO A 209 9.48 -4.93 -22.52
C PRO A 209 9.87 -3.47 -22.27
N GLU A 210 9.14 -2.54 -22.88
CA GLU A 210 9.37 -1.09 -22.79
C GLU A 210 8.94 -0.50 -21.42
N ASP A 211 8.02 -1.16 -20.72
CA ASP A 211 7.45 -0.72 -19.44
C ASP A 211 7.98 -1.53 -18.25
N ALA A 212 8.94 -2.42 -18.48
CA ALA A 212 9.49 -3.29 -17.45
C ALA A 212 10.71 -2.66 -16.78
N ASP A 213 10.91 -2.98 -15.50
CA ASP A 213 12.10 -2.60 -14.76
C ASP A 213 13.28 -3.51 -15.11
N TYR A 214 14.46 -2.92 -15.21
CA TYR A 214 15.70 -3.63 -15.51
C TYR A 214 16.78 -3.32 -14.49
N VAL A 215 17.58 -4.34 -14.21
CA VAL A 215 18.79 -4.24 -13.39
C VAL A 215 20.00 -4.48 -14.30
N VAL A 216 21.01 -3.62 -14.19
CA VAL A 216 22.25 -3.71 -14.95
C VAL A 216 23.37 -4.14 -14.00
N HIS A 217 24.11 -5.16 -14.37
CA HIS A 217 25.28 -5.64 -13.65
C HIS A 217 26.50 -4.89 -14.18
N VAL A 218 27.09 -4.08 -13.33
CA VAL A 218 28.22 -3.21 -13.70
C VAL A 218 29.42 -3.54 -12.82
N LEU A 219 30.59 -3.73 -13.44
CA LEU A 219 31.85 -3.79 -12.73
C LEU A 219 32.32 -2.36 -12.46
N ALA A 220 32.41 -2.00 -11.20
CA ALA A 220 32.81 -0.68 -10.74
C ALA A 220 33.72 -0.77 -9.51
N ARG A 221 34.38 0.33 -9.18
CA ARG A 221 35.17 0.47 -7.96
C ARG A 221 34.24 0.74 -6.78
N CYS A 222 34.34 -0.07 -5.73
CA CYS A 222 33.41 -0.01 -4.60
C CYS A 222 34.15 -0.02 -3.25
N LEU A 223 33.52 0.62 -2.28
CA LEU A 223 33.91 0.55 -0.87
C LEU A 223 32.95 -0.39 -0.13
N VAL A 224 33.53 -1.37 0.58
CA VAL A 224 32.76 -2.34 1.37
C VAL A 224 32.84 -1.94 2.83
N ASN A 225 31.75 -1.44 3.39
CA ASN A 225 31.65 -1.18 4.83
C ASN A 225 31.28 -2.46 5.56
N LYS A 226 32.19 -2.93 6.43
CA LYS A 226 31.97 -4.07 7.33
C LYS A 226 31.47 -3.57 8.69
N ASP A 227 30.24 -3.07 8.76
CA ASP A 227 29.62 -2.80 10.06
C ASP A 227 29.23 -4.11 10.73
N MET A 228 29.64 -4.28 11.98
CA MET A 228 29.38 -5.46 12.81
C MET A 228 27.88 -5.63 13.03
N GLY A 229 27.22 -6.46 12.20
CA GLY A 229 25.85 -6.90 12.42
C GLY A 229 24.78 -6.49 11.40
N ALA A 230 25.08 -5.68 10.40
CA ALA A 230 24.17 -5.32 9.32
C ALA A 230 24.61 -5.88 7.96
N LYS A 231 23.72 -5.97 6.99
CA LYS A 231 24.02 -6.35 5.59
C LYS A 231 25.22 -5.53 5.10
N LYS A 232 26.21 -6.19 4.48
CA LYS A 232 27.35 -5.54 3.83
C LYS A 232 26.83 -4.42 2.90
N SER A 233 27.05 -3.17 3.24
CA SER A 233 26.71 -2.07 2.33
C SER A 233 27.86 -1.85 1.35
N ILE A 234 27.56 -2.01 0.07
CA ILE A 234 28.49 -1.78 -1.04
C ILE A 234 28.19 -0.41 -1.63
N LYS A 235 29.16 0.50 -1.59
CA LYS A 235 29.01 1.85 -2.15
C LYS A 235 29.95 2.01 -3.34
N VAL A 236 29.41 2.46 -4.49
CA VAL A 236 30.21 2.82 -5.67
C VAL A 236 30.96 4.11 -5.36
N ILE A 237 32.25 4.13 -5.65
CA ILE A 237 33.16 5.27 -5.42
C ILE A 237 33.79 5.72 -6.74
N PRO A 238 34.27 6.97 -6.86
CA PRO A 238 34.98 7.44 -8.03
C PRO A 238 36.17 6.57 -8.38
N LEU A 239 36.53 6.47 -9.67
CA LEU A 239 37.65 5.66 -10.17
C LEU A 239 38.98 5.99 -9.52
N ASN A 240 39.16 7.25 -9.10
CA ASN A 240 40.41 7.75 -8.49
C ASN A 240 40.56 7.43 -7.00
N GLU A 241 39.50 6.93 -6.36
CA GLU A 241 39.52 6.56 -4.96
C GLU A 241 39.93 5.08 -4.79
N VAL A 242 40.52 4.73 -3.64
CA VAL A 242 40.98 3.36 -3.35
C VAL A 242 39.78 2.50 -2.94
N GLY A 243 39.54 1.41 -3.65
CA GLY A 243 38.44 0.48 -3.38
C GLY A 243 38.58 -0.84 -4.14
N GLU A 244 37.70 -1.78 -3.89
CA GLU A 244 37.68 -3.11 -4.49
C GLU A 244 36.90 -3.14 -5.81
N PRO A 245 37.35 -3.90 -6.84
CA PRO A 245 36.60 -4.11 -8.07
C PRO A 245 35.45 -5.10 -7.85
N ILE A 246 34.22 -4.61 -7.80
CA ILE A 246 33.04 -5.43 -7.52
C ILE A 246 32.00 -5.26 -8.65
N VAL A 247 31.36 -6.38 -9.01
CA VAL A 247 30.19 -6.36 -9.87
C VAL A 247 28.97 -6.03 -9.01
N VAL A 248 28.35 -4.88 -9.27
CA VAL A 248 27.17 -4.39 -8.56
C VAL A 248 25.95 -4.44 -9.47
N SER A 249 24.83 -4.79 -8.90
CA SER A 249 23.53 -4.80 -9.58
C SER A 249 22.82 -3.47 -9.32
N LEU A 250 22.66 -2.66 -10.35
CA LEU A 250 22.10 -1.31 -10.26
C LEU A 250 20.83 -1.20 -11.10
N PRO A 251 19.76 -0.55 -10.59
CA PRO A 251 18.63 -0.18 -11.43
C PRO A 251 19.05 0.88 -12.46
N LEU A 252 18.33 0.96 -13.59
CA LEU A 252 18.62 1.95 -14.65
C LEU A 252 18.65 3.39 -14.13
N SER A 253 17.86 3.72 -13.13
CA SER A 253 17.80 5.05 -12.51
C SER A 253 19.10 5.49 -11.81
N ARG A 254 20.01 4.55 -11.51
CA ARG A 254 21.33 4.82 -10.90
C ARG A 254 22.41 5.14 -11.93
N LEU A 255 22.13 4.89 -13.18
CA LEU A 255 23.01 5.28 -14.27
C LEU A 255 22.83 6.77 -14.57
N ASP A 256 23.88 7.41 -15.06
CA ASP A 256 23.84 8.79 -15.54
C ASP A 256 23.81 8.85 -17.06
N SER A 257 24.77 8.21 -17.70
CA SER A 257 24.89 8.18 -19.15
C SER A 257 25.57 6.90 -19.65
N LEU A 258 25.30 6.56 -20.91
CA LEU A 258 25.97 5.47 -21.63
C LEU A 258 27.02 6.05 -22.57
N SER A 259 28.24 5.52 -22.56
CA SER A 259 29.29 5.93 -23.49
C SER A 259 29.21 5.20 -24.83
N SER A 260 29.67 5.84 -25.90
CA SER A 260 29.90 5.19 -27.18
C SER A 260 31.06 4.18 -27.14
N VAL A 261 31.94 4.29 -26.13
CA VAL A 261 33.12 3.45 -25.96
C VAL A 261 32.77 2.08 -25.40
N CYS A 262 33.29 1.03 -26.05
CA CYS A 262 33.21 -0.35 -25.59
C CYS A 262 34.62 -0.93 -25.41
N ILE A 263 34.81 -1.71 -24.33
CA ILE A 263 36.06 -2.42 -24.06
C ILE A 263 35.83 -3.92 -24.08
N HIS A 264 36.89 -4.67 -24.41
CA HIS A 264 36.84 -6.13 -24.38
C HIS A 264 36.89 -6.62 -22.92
N ILE A 265 35.89 -7.44 -22.54
CA ILE A 265 35.79 -8.06 -21.20
C ILE A 265 36.28 -9.51 -21.29
N PRO A 266 37.14 -9.97 -20.36
CA PRO A 266 37.50 -11.39 -20.29
C PRO A 266 36.28 -12.25 -19.90
N LYS A 267 36.25 -13.50 -20.38
CA LYS A 267 35.16 -14.43 -20.08
C LYS A 267 35.06 -14.80 -18.60
N ASP A 268 36.19 -14.77 -17.89
CA ASP A 268 36.26 -15.09 -16.46
C ASP A 268 36.48 -13.80 -15.65
N LEU A 269 35.44 -13.35 -14.96
CA LEU A 269 35.44 -12.24 -14.02
C LEU A 269 35.35 -12.71 -12.56
N LEU A 270 35.45 -14.01 -12.29
CA LEU A 270 35.45 -14.55 -10.91
C LEU A 270 36.76 -14.19 -10.19
N GLN A 271 37.87 -14.15 -10.93
CA GLN A 271 39.17 -13.80 -10.39
C GLN A 271 39.30 -12.29 -10.15
N LEU A 272 39.84 -11.92 -8.98
CA LEU A 272 40.05 -10.53 -8.62
C LEU A 272 40.96 -9.80 -9.60
N GLU A 273 42.03 -10.48 -10.05
CA GLU A 273 43.02 -9.94 -11.01
C GLU A 273 42.37 -9.58 -12.35
N SER A 274 41.48 -10.40 -12.87
CA SER A 274 40.70 -10.15 -14.10
C SER A 274 39.83 -8.89 -13.97
N ARG A 275 39.20 -8.70 -12.82
CA ARG A 275 38.39 -7.49 -12.53
C ARG A 275 39.26 -6.26 -12.44
N GLU A 276 40.41 -6.33 -11.73
CA GLU A 276 41.34 -5.19 -11.64
C GLU A 276 41.90 -4.80 -13.00
N ASN A 277 42.30 -5.78 -13.82
CA ASN A 277 42.81 -5.51 -15.15
C ASN A 277 41.74 -4.89 -16.05
N THR A 278 40.47 -5.27 -15.89
CA THR A 278 39.36 -4.66 -16.61
C THR A 278 39.11 -3.23 -16.17
N LEU A 279 39.14 -2.91 -14.85
CA LEU A 279 39.00 -1.54 -14.36
C LEU A 279 40.22 -0.66 -14.71
N LYS A 280 41.44 -1.22 -14.83
CA LYS A 280 42.59 -0.48 -15.35
C LYS A 280 42.33 0.00 -16.79
N LYS A 281 41.75 -0.87 -17.66
CA LYS A 281 41.36 -0.46 -19.02
C LYS A 281 40.29 0.64 -19.02
N VAL A 282 39.32 0.59 -18.08
CA VAL A 282 38.33 1.68 -17.90
C VAL A 282 39.02 2.97 -17.51
N SER A 283 40.00 2.91 -16.59
CA SER A 283 40.79 4.09 -16.15
C SER A 283 41.66 4.64 -17.28
N GLU A 284 42.27 3.76 -18.08
CA GLU A 284 43.06 4.15 -19.25
C GLU A 284 42.19 4.83 -20.33
N ALA A 285 40.99 4.27 -20.58
CA ALA A 285 40.02 4.89 -21.49
C ALA A 285 39.59 6.26 -20.97
N TYR A 286 39.30 6.38 -19.66
CA TYR A 286 38.96 7.65 -19.02
C TYR A 286 40.08 8.69 -19.18
N LEU A 287 41.31 8.33 -18.90
CA LEU A 287 42.47 9.23 -19.05
C LEU A 287 42.71 9.64 -20.51
N ARG A 288 42.50 8.73 -21.46
CA ARG A 288 42.66 8.99 -22.91
C ARG A 288 41.69 10.06 -23.41
N PHE A 289 40.44 10.01 -22.92
CA PHE A 289 39.37 10.92 -23.33
C PHE A 289 39.17 12.08 -22.33
N HIS A 290 40.08 12.27 -21.37
CA HIS A 290 39.95 13.27 -20.28
C HIS A 290 39.77 14.71 -20.78
N LYS A 291 40.41 15.08 -21.90
CA LYS A 291 40.33 16.45 -22.44
C LYS A 291 39.00 16.75 -23.13
N ASP A 292 38.37 15.73 -23.75
CA ASP A 292 37.15 15.88 -24.54
C ASP A 292 35.92 15.23 -23.85
N GLY A 293 36.13 14.64 -22.66
CA GLY A 293 35.14 13.87 -21.93
C GLY A 293 34.95 12.44 -22.51
N MET A 294 34.39 11.54 -21.72
CA MET A 294 33.99 10.21 -22.21
C MET A 294 32.78 10.40 -23.13
N HIS A 295 32.97 10.28 -24.42
CA HIS A 295 31.89 10.47 -25.43
C HIS A 295 30.59 9.74 -25.04
N PRO A 296 29.58 10.46 -24.52
CA PRO A 296 28.26 9.88 -24.28
C PRO A 296 27.60 9.55 -25.63
N LEU A 297 26.70 8.59 -25.62
CA LEU A 297 25.84 8.36 -26.77
C LEU A 297 24.96 9.60 -26.98
N ASP A 298 24.86 10.06 -28.24
CA ASP A 298 23.98 11.16 -28.58
C ASP A 298 22.52 10.69 -28.54
N PRO A 299 21.66 11.37 -27.75
CA PRO A 299 20.26 10.97 -27.64
C PRO A 299 19.47 11.13 -28.95
N GLU A 300 19.78 12.12 -29.81
CA GLU A 300 19.07 12.33 -31.07
C GLU A 300 19.66 11.46 -32.19
N ASP A 301 20.98 11.49 -32.39
CA ASP A 301 21.65 10.82 -33.51
C ASP A 301 21.85 9.32 -33.27
N ASP A 302 22.38 8.92 -32.09
CA ASP A 302 22.67 7.51 -31.79
C ASP A 302 21.44 6.77 -31.28
N MET A 303 20.66 7.40 -30.39
CA MET A 303 19.53 6.74 -29.73
C MET A 303 18.19 6.97 -30.44
N GLY A 304 18.11 7.95 -31.35
CA GLY A 304 16.91 8.22 -32.18
C GLY A 304 15.76 8.84 -31.39
N ILE A 305 16.04 9.63 -30.36
CA ILE A 305 15.03 10.28 -29.53
C ILE A 305 14.57 11.58 -30.22
N GLN A 306 13.43 11.52 -30.91
CA GLN A 306 12.89 12.66 -31.67
C GLN A 306 11.61 13.27 -31.04
N SER A 307 11.36 13.06 -29.74
CA SER A 307 10.14 13.54 -29.11
C SER A 307 10.13 15.08 -28.98
N LYS A 308 8.98 15.71 -29.27
CA LYS A 308 8.82 17.16 -29.10
C LYS A 308 9.04 17.62 -27.65
N SER A 309 8.70 16.76 -26.68
CA SER A 309 8.93 17.01 -25.25
C SER A 309 10.41 17.08 -24.95
N TYR A 310 11.19 16.10 -25.41
CA TYR A 310 12.65 16.05 -25.22
C TYR A 310 13.33 17.33 -25.73
N ARG A 311 13.09 17.72 -27.00
CA ARG A 311 13.67 18.94 -27.60
C ARG A 311 13.27 20.22 -26.87
N LYS A 312 12.02 20.28 -26.34
CA LYS A 312 11.58 21.42 -25.53
C LYS A 312 12.35 21.51 -24.22
N THR A 313 12.62 20.37 -23.59
CA THR A 313 13.39 20.29 -22.33
C THR A 313 14.84 20.67 -22.56
N VAL A 314 15.49 20.19 -23.64
CA VAL A 314 16.87 20.56 -24.01
C VAL A 314 17.00 22.07 -24.19
N ARG A 315 16.13 22.70 -25.00
CA ARG A 315 16.16 24.17 -25.21
C ARG A 315 15.99 24.94 -23.91
N ARG A 316 15.21 24.42 -22.98
CA ARG A 316 15.00 25.06 -21.68
C ARG A 316 16.24 24.96 -20.78
N ILE A 317 16.96 23.85 -20.87
CA ILE A 317 18.25 23.66 -20.20
C ILE A 317 19.28 24.65 -20.74
N GLU A 318 19.44 24.76 -22.07
CA GLU A 318 20.34 25.71 -22.73
C GLU A 318 20.05 27.16 -22.32
N ALA A 319 18.76 27.51 -22.24
CA ALA A 319 18.34 28.84 -21.78
C ALA A 319 18.72 29.10 -20.32
N LEU A 320 18.61 28.08 -19.43
CA LEU A 320 19.03 28.20 -18.05
C LEU A 320 20.56 28.27 -17.90
N GLU A 321 21.32 27.51 -18.68
CA GLU A 321 22.80 27.58 -18.72
C GLU A 321 23.27 28.97 -19.11
N SER A 322 22.69 29.57 -20.17
CA SER A 322 22.96 30.95 -20.57
C SER A 322 22.58 31.99 -19.50
N LEU A 323 21.53 31.71 -18.72
CA LEU A 323 21.14 32.56 -17.59
C LEU A 323 22.16 32.48 -16.46
N PHE A 324 22.65 31.27 -16.14
CA PHE A 324 23.68 31.10 -15.10
C PHE A 324 24.95 31.81 -15.42
N GLU A 325 25.45 31.75 -16.66
CA GLU A 325 26.67 32.43 -17.08
C GLU A 325 26.61 33.97 -16.89
N ARG A 326 25.40 34.54 -17.01
CA ARG A 326 25.16 36.01 -16.90
C ARG A 326 24.81 36.46 -15.49
N HIS A 327 24.52 35.52 -14.57
CA HIS A 327 24.00 35.87 -13.26
C HIS A 327 25.10 36.39 -12.33
N GLU A 328 24.93 37.60 -11.80
CA GLU A 328 25.96 38.26 -10.95
C GLU A 328 26.25 37.50 -9.65
N VAL A 329 25.28 36.75 -9.14
CA VAL A 329 25.39 35.92 -7.91
C VAL A 329 26.51 34.87 -8.04
N GLN A 330 26.81 34.39 -9.26
CA GLN A 330 27.88 33.41 -9.49
C GLN A 330 29.26 33.97 -9.17
N LYS A 331 29.44 35.30 -9.20
CA LYS A 331 30.71 35.99 -8.87
C LYS A 331 30.85 36.25 -7.37
N SER A 332 29.81 35.98 -6.56
CA SER A 332 29.85 36.24 -5.12
C SER A 332 30.78 35.26 -4.40
N PRO A 333 31.66 35.73 -3.53
CA PRO A 333 32.44 34.86 -2.66
C PRO A 333 31.50 34.09 -1.73
N PHE A 334 31.80 32.81 -1.48
CA PHE A 334 31.01 31.94 -0.61
C PHE A 334 29.61 31.56 -1.11
N ILE A 335 29.33 31.66 -2.41
CA ILE A 335 28.05 31.31 -3.02
C ILE A 335 27.56 29.90 -2.61
N GLN A 336 28.44 28.91 -2.59
CA GLN A 336 28.09 27.54 -2.21
C GLN A 336 27.62 27.45 -0.75
N GLN A 337 28.25 28.24 0.14
CA GLN A 337 27.85 28.27 1.55
C GLN A 337 26.50 28.97 1.72
N LYS A 338 26.26 30.09 1.02
CA LYS A 338 24.99 30.81 1.01
C LYS A 338 23.84 29.91 0.45
N LEU A 339 24.11 29.17 -0.62
CA LEU A 339 23.16 28.22 -1.20
C LEU A 339 22.84 27.07 -0.24
N ARG A 340 23.82 26.54 0.50
CA ARG A 340 23.57 25.51 1.54
C ARG A 340 22.67 26.03 2.65
N LEU A 341 22.90 27.25 3.12
CA LEU A 341 22.06 27.88 4.12
C LEU A 341 20.63 28.11 3.60
N LEU A 342 20.49 28.55 2.35
CA LEU A 342 19.19 28.72 1.71
C LEU A 342 18.45 27.39 1.55
N HIS A 343 19.14 26.33 1.15
CA HIS A 343 18.58 25.00 1.06
C HIS A 343 18.07 24.50 2.43
N ALA A 344 18.87 24.61 3.47
CA ALA A 344 18.47 24.25 4.83
C ALA A 344 17.22 25.04 5.28
N LYS A 345 17.17 26.35 4.98
CA LYS A 345 16.03 27.22 5.25
C LYS A 345 14.76 26.79 4.51
N GLU A 346 14.89 26.37 3.23
CA GLU A 346 13.77 25.83 2.45
C GLU A 346 13.29 24.46 2.95
N GLU A 347 14.22 23.58 3.34
CA GLU A 347 13.85 22.31 3.96
C GLU A 347 13.04 22.51 5.25
N LEU A 348 13.49 23.41 6.13
CA LEU A 348 12.76 23.77 7.34
C LEU A 348 11.38 24.33 6.98
N THR A 349 11.29 25.17 5.95
CA THR A 349 10.01 25.72 5.47
C THR A 349 9.08 24.63 4.95
N ALA A 350 9.60 23.65 4.21
CA ALA A 350 8.83 22.49 3.73
C ALA A 350 8.36 21.60 4.90
N LYS A 351 9.21 21.35 5.89
CA LYS A 351 8.88 20.62 7.13
C LYS A 351 7.75 21.34 7.90
N ILE A 352 7.87 22.66 8.10
CA ILE A 352 6.84 23.48 8.74
C ILE A 352 5.52 23.43 7.98
N LYS A 353 5.55 23.53 6.64
CA LYS A 353 4.36 23.41 5.79
C LYS A 353 3.71 22.03 5.91
N SER A 354 4.50 20.98 5.95
CA SER A 354 4.03 19.60 6.17
C SER A 354 3.35 19.45 7.53
N ILE A 355 3.98 19.95 8.60
CA ILE A 355 3.40 19.93 9.96
C ILE A 355 2.11 20.73 10.01
N LYS A 356 2.07 21.95 9.44
CA LYS A 356 0.86 22.76 9.37
C LYS A 356 -0.27 22.05 8.60
N LYS A 357 0.05 21.36 7.49
CA LYS A 357 -0.93 20.56 6.76
C LYS A 357 -1.49 19.41 7.63
N ARG A 358 -0.62 18.75 8.42
CA ARG A 358 -1.06 17.72 9.39
C ARG A 358 -1.91 18.32 10.49
N MET A 359 -1.56 19.48 11.03
CA MET A 359 -2.36 20.20 12.04
C MET A 359 -3.73 20.59 11.48
N HIS A 360 -3.81 21.12 10.26
CA HIS A 360 -5.09 21.43 9.63
C HIS A 360 -5.94 20.18 9.38
N ALA A 361 -5.32 19.06 8.98
CA ALA A 361 -6.02 17.79 8.84
C ALA A 361 -6.54 17.25 10.18
N SER A 362 -5.81 17.49 11.28
CA SER A 362 -6.22 17.09 12.63
C SER A 362 -7.27 18.02 13.23
N THR A 363 -7.23 19.34 12.95
CA THR A 363 -8.22 20.32 13.42
C THR A 363 -9.53 20.28 12.62
N ALA A 364 -9.48 19.86 11.35
CA ALA A 364 -10.69 19.57 10.60
C ALA A 364 -11.36 18.34 11.23
N LEU A 365 -12.69 18.39 11.36
CA LEU A 365 -13.44 17.23 11.81
C LEU A 365 -13.06 16.03 10.96
N ALA A 366 -12.44 15.03 11.58
CA ALA A 366 -12.06 13.81 10.89
C ALA A 366 -13.29 13.24 10.16
N PHE A 367 -13.06 12.72 8.97
CA PHE A 367 -14.13 12.16 8.12
C PHE A 367 -15.23 13.13 7.63
N LYS A 368 -15.09 14.46 7.82
CA LYS A 368 -16.14 15.43 7.39
C LYS A 368 -16.47 15.32 5.90
N ASP A 369 -15.47 15.21 5.06
CA ASP A 369 -15.66 15.09 3.60
C ASP A 369 -16.23 13.72 3.23
N GLU A 370 -15.80 12.66 3.94
CA GLU A 370 -16.35 11.32 3.79
C GLU A 370 -17.81 11.26 4.24
N LEU A 371 -18.16 11.87 5.36
CA LEU A 371 -19.53 12.00 5.83
C LEU A 371 -20.43 12.68 4.78
N LYS A 372 -19.97 13.78 4.20
CA LYS A 372 -20.70 14.47 3.13
C LYS A 372 -20.85 13.60 1.87
N ALA A 373 -19.81 12.87 1.52
CA ALA A 373 -19.84 11.95 0.38
C ALA A 373 -20.83 10.80 0.62
N ARG A 374 -20.80 10.15 1.78
CA ARG A 374 -21.73 9.08 2.15
C ARG A 374 -23.18 9.55 2.27
N LYS A 375 -23.44 10.75 2.81
CA LYS A 375 -24.79 11.35 2.80
C LYS A 375 -25.29 11.55 1.37
N ARG A 376 -24.45 11.95 0.42
CA ARG A 376 -24.85 12.05 -1.01
C ARG A 376 -25.20 10.69 -1.61
N VAL A 377 -24.48 9.63 -1.26
CA VAL A 377 -24.82 8.25 -1.67
C VAL A 377 -26.20 7.86 -1.15
N LEU A 378 -26.44 8.07 0.15
CA LEU A 378 -27.72 7.74 0.78
C LEU A 378 -28.89 8.49 0.14
N ARG A 379 -28.75 9.80 -0.16
CA ARG A 379 -29.77 10.58 -0.87
C ARG A 379 -29.99 10.05 -2.29
N ARG A 380 -28.93 9.77 -3.03
CA ARG A 380 -29.03 9.31 -4.43
C ARG A 380 -29.68 7.93 -4.58
N LEU A 381 -29.46 7.06 -3.60
CA LEU A 381 -30.09 5.73 -3.55
C LEU A 381 -31.48 5.74 -2.89
N GLY A 382 -31.96 6.88 -2.34
CA GLY A 382 -33.26 7.02 -1.72
C GLY A 382 -33.37 6.40 -0.32
N TYR A 383 -32.28 6.44 0.46
CA TYR A 383 -32.26 6.02 1.85
C TYR A 383 -32.64 7.15 2.81
N ILE A 384 -32.38 8.39 2.40
CA ILE A 384 -32.73 9.60 3.13
C ILE A 384 -33.26 10.65 2.17
N THR A 385 -34.09 11.57 2.68
CA THR A 385 -34.59 12.75 1.94
C THR A 385 -33.50 13.81 1.78
N ALA A 386 -33.83 14.91 1.08
CA ALA A 386 -32.96 16.07 0.98
C ALA A 386 -32.67 16.72 2.35
N GLU A 387 -33.63 16.64 3.27
CA GLU A 387 -33.58 17.15 4.65
C GLU A 387 -32.94 16.17 5.65
N ASP A 388 -32.31 15.08 5.15
CA ASP A 388 -31.66 14.03 5.95
C ASP A 388 -32.63 13.18 6.81
N VAL A 389 -33.91 13.10 6.43
CA VAL A 389 -34.89 12.20 7.08
C VAL A 389 -34.76 10.78 6.51
N VAL A 390 -34.75 9.77 7.39
CA VAL A 390 -34.56 8.38 7.01
C VAL A 390 -35.83 7.81 6.37
N GLU A 391 -35.73 7.36 5.12
CA GLU A 391 -36.77 6.74 4.30
C GLU A 391 -36.91 5.21 4.56
N LEU A 392 -37.88 4.55 3.90
CA LEU A 392 -38.14 3.11 4.08
C LEU A 392 -36.89 2.24 3.82
N LYS A 393 -36.13 2.52 2.76
CA LYS A 393 -34.85 1.82 2.49
C LYS A 393 -33.84 2.05 3.62
N GLY A 394 -33.79 3.27 4.14
CA GLY A 394 -32.92 3.61 5.27
C GLY A 394 -33.30 2.85 6.54
N LYS A 395 -34.60 2.66 6.81
CA LYS A 395 -35.06 1.86 7.96
C LYS A 395 -34.60 0.41 7.87
N VAL A 396 -34.69 -0.19 6.67
CA VAL A 396 -34.19 -1.56 6.43
C VAL A 396 -32.68 -1.64 6.65
N ALA A 397 -31.91 -0.72 6.09
CA ALA A 397 -30.47 -0.69 6.22
C ALA A 397 -29.98 -0.47 7.67
N CYS A 398 -30.78 0.21 8.51
CA CYS A 398 -30.49 0.36 9.94
C CYS A 398 -30.46 -0.99 10.69
N GLU A 399 -31.27 -1.95 10.28
CA GLU A 399 -31.35 -3.25 10.92
C GLU A 399 -30.23 -4.22 10.48
N ILE A 400 -29.55 -3.92 9.37
CA ILE A 400 -28.50 -4.78 8.79
C ILE A 400 -27.14 -4.35 9.32
N THR A 401 -26.50 -5.20 10.12
CA THR A 401 -25.18 -4.95 10.72
C THR A 401 -24.13 -6.01 10.36
N SER A 402 -24.54 -7.20 9.93
CA SER A 402 -23.67 -8.35 9.70
C SER A 402 -23.38 -8.62 8.21
N ALA A 403 -23.85 -7.73 7.32
CA ALA A 403 -23.65 -7.79 5.88
C ALA A 403 -23.51 -6.38 5.30
N ASP A 404 -23.18 -6.26 3.99
CA ASP A 404 -23.22 -4.98 3.28
C ASP A 404 -24.66 -4.46 3.22
N GLU A 405 -24.92 -3.42 4.01
CA GLU A 405 -26.27 -2.88 4.24
C GLU A 405 -26.91 -2.30 2.97
N LEU A 406 -26.10 -1.67 2.10
CA LEU A 406 -26.62 -1.06 0.86
C LEU A 406 -26.98 -2.14 -0.17
N THR A 407 -26.05 -3.03 -0.47
CA THR A 407 -26.28 -4.07 -1.49
C THR A 407 -27.40 -5.01 -1.08
N LEU A 408 -27.46 -5.39 0.20
CA LEU A 408 -28.51 -6.29 0.68
C LEU A 408 -29.88 -5.61 0.67
N THR A 409 -29.97 -4.34 1.06
CA THR A 409 -31.22 -3.57 0.97
C THR A 409 -31.67 -3.42 -0.48
N GLU A 410 -30.75 -3.07 -1.41
CA GLU A 410 -31.10 -2.97 -2.84
C GLU A 410 -31.58 -4.31 -3.41
N LEU A 411 -31.02 -5.44 -3.00
CA LEU A 411 -31.49 -6.77 -3.35
C LEU A 411 -32.90 -7.03 -2.82
N MET A 412 -33.19 -6.65 -1.59
CA MET A 412 -34.52 -6.82 -0.98
C MET A 412 -35.57 -6.03 -1.75
N PHE A 413 -35.28 -4.77 -2.12
CA PHE A 413 -36.22 -3.92 -2.85
C PHE A 413 -36.30 -4.22 -4.37
N SER A 414 -35.35 -4.95 -4.94
CA SER A 414 -35.40 -5.39 -6.35
C SER A 414 -36.38 -6.51 -6.63
N GLY A 415 -36.92 -7.17 -5.59
CA GLY A 415 -37.82 -8.32 -5.71
C GLY A 415 -37.11 -9.67 -5.84
N ILE A 416 -35.80 -9.71 -6.08
CA ILE A 416 -35.01 -10.95 -6.26
C ILE A 416 -35.21 -11.93 -5.11
N LEU A 417 -35.19 -11.45 -3.86
CA LEU A 417 -35.40 -12.29 -2.68
C LEU A 417 -36.84 -12.76 -2.54
N LYS A 418 -37.80 -12.07 -3.16
CA LYS A 418 -39.22 -12.47 -3.16
C LYS A 418 -39.48 -13.59 -4.17
N ASP A 419 -38.87 -13.50 -5.34
CA ASP A 419 -39.11 -14.43 -6.45
C ASP A 419 -38.36 -15.77 -6.29
N ALA A 420 -37.16 -15.76 -5.71
CA ALA A 420 -36.34 -16.95 -5.47
C ALA A 420 -37.05 -17.92 -4.47
N THR A 421 -36.78 -19.21 -4.54
CA THR A 421 -37.17 -20.17 -3.50
C THR A 421 -36.43 -19.88 -2.18
N VAL A 422 -36.90 -20.47 -1.07
CA VAL A 422 -36.26 -20.26 0.24
C VAL A 422 -34.81 -20.76 0.21
N GLU A 423 -34.54 -21.89 -0.40
CA GLU A 423 -33.23 -22.52 -0.50
C GLU A 423 -32.27 -21.70 -1.38
N GLU A 424 -32.76 -21.21 -2.51
CA GLU A 424 -31.98 -20.32 -3.40
C GLU A 424 -31.65 -18.98 -2.74
N MET A 425 -32.62 -18.40 -2.03
CA MET A 425 -32.44 -17.18 -1.27
C MET A 425 -31.36 -17.36 -0.19
N VAL A 426 -31.42 -18.45 0.58
CA VAL A 426 -30.42 -18.75 1.62
C VAL A 426 -29.01 -18.94 1.00
N ALA A 427 -28.95 -19.65 -0.14
CA ALA A 427 -27.70 -19.81 -0.88
C ALA A 427 -27.14 -18.47 -1.36
N LEU A 428 -27.98 -17.59 -1.92
CA LEU A 428 -27.55 -16.25 -2.35
C LEU A 428 -27.05 -15.39 -1.18
N LEU A 429 -27.74 -15.42 -0.04
CA LEU A 429 -27.35 -14.67 1.16
C LEU A 429 -26.02 -15.18 1.74
N SER A 430 -25.62 -16.43 1.48
CA SER A 430 -24.32 -16.95 1.92
C SER A 430 -23.13 -16.18 1.31
N CYS A 431 -23.30 -15.55 0.15
CA CYS A 431 -22.28 -14.72 -0.49
C CYS A 431 -21.88 -13.48 0.32
N PHE A 432 -22.74 -13.02 1.23
CA PHE A 432 -22.46 -11.86 2.09
C PHE A 432 -21.63 -12.22 3.32
N VAL A 433 -21.64 -13.47 3.74
CA VAL A 433 -21.00 -13.91 4.99
C VAL A 433 -19.71 -14.70 4.76
N TRP A 434 -19.47 -15.16 3.52
CA TRP A 434 -18.27 -15.90 3.16
C TRP A 434 -17.16 -14.98 2.68
N GLN A 435 -15.97 -15.08 3.28
CA GLN A 435 -14.83 -14.21 2.99
C GLN A 435 -13.57 -14.97 2.52
N GLU A 436 -13.46 -16.27 2.80
CA GLU A 436 -12.29 -17.07 2.45
C GLU A 436 -12.28 -17.37 0.94
N LYS A 437 -11.09 -17.26 0.30
CA LYS A 437 -10.94 -17.60 -1.12
C LYS A 437 -10.59 -19.08 -1.26
N LEU A 438 -11.39 -19.83 -1.99
CA LEU A 438 -11.08 -21.18 -2.40
C LEU A 438 -10.35 -21.18 -3.75
N ASN A 439 -9.29 -22.01 -3.86
CA ASN A 439 -8.52 -22.10 -5.11
C ASN A 439 -9.27 -22.89 -6.20
N ASP A 440 -10.10 -23.87 -5.80
CA ASP A 440 -10.84 -24.76 -6.69
C ASP A 440 -12.35 -24.75 -6.37
N ALA A 441 -12.95 -23.54 -6.30
CA ALA A 441 -14.38 -23.42 -6.09
C ALA A 441 -15.15 -24.01 -7.29
N GLN A 442 -16.07 -24.93 -7.02
CA GLN A 442 -16.98 -25.46 -8.04
C GLN A 442 -17.92 -24.36 -8.53
N LYS A 443 -18.16 -24.33 -9.84
CA LYS A 443 -19.15 -23.41 -10.40
C LYS A 443 -20.54 -23.77 -9.87
N PRO A 444 -21.31 -22.79 -9.34
CA PRO A 444 -22.69 -23.05 -8.93
C PRO A 444 -23.55 -23.53 -10.10
N ARG A 445 -24.64 -24.23 -9.81
CA ARG A 445 -25.65 -24.59 -10.82
C ARG A 445 -26.21 -23.34 -11.50
N ASP A 446 -26.74 -23.47 -12.71
CA ASP A 446 -27.16 -22.35 -13.55
C ASP A 446 -28.19 -21.42 -12.86
N GLU A 447 -29.12 -21.97 -12.07
CA GLU A 447 -30.12 -21.18 -11.31
C GLU A 447 -29.45 -20.28 -10.27
N LEU A 448 -28.49 -20.81 -9.50
CA LEU A 448 -27.75 -20.07 -8.50
C LEU A 448 -26.75 -19.08 -9.15
N ASP A 449 -26.15 -19.43 -10.28
CA ASP A 449 -25.24 -18.55 -11.04
C ASP A 449 -25.98 -17.32 -11.59
N LEU A 450 -27.25 -17.50 -12.02
CA LEU A 450 -28.10 -16.38 -12.42
C LEU A 450 -28.36 -15.41 -11.27
N LEU A 451 -28.73 -15.92 -10.09
CA LEU A 451 -28.96 -15.10 -8.89
C LEU A 451 -27.68 -14.40 -8.44
N PHE A 452 -26.55 -15.09 -8.50
CA PHE A 452 -25.25 -14.49 -8.18
C PHE A 452 -24.88 -13.38 -9.17
N SER A 453 -25.16 -13.55 -10.46
CA SER A 453 -24.97 -12.50 -11.47
C SER A 453 -25.81 -11.25 -11.19
N GLN A 454 -27.05 -11.43 -10.71
CA GLN A 454 -27.93 -10.32 -10.29
C GLN A 454 -27.40 -9.62 -9.04
N LEU A 455 -26.85 -10.36 -8.08
CA LEU A 455 -26.15 -9.79 -6.92
C LEU A 455 -24.95 -8.94 -7.37
N GLN A 456 -24.10 -9.48 -8.25
CA GLN A 456 -22.95 -8.73 -8.77
C GLN A 456 -23.37 -7.47 -9.53
N ALA A 457 -24.44 -7.52 -10.32
CA ALA A 457 -24.98 -6.35 -11.02
C ALA A 457 -25.45 -5.27 -10.02
N THR A 458 -26.13 -5.70 -8.94
CA THR A 458 -26.56 -4.80 -7.86
C THR A 458 -25.37 -4.19 -7.13
N ALA A 459 -24.36 -4.98 -6.79
CA ALA A 459 -23.14 -4.52 -6.15
C ALA A 459 -22.38 -3.50 -7.04
N ARG A 460 -22.27 -3.75 -8.35
CA ARG A 460 -21.67 -2.78 -9.30
C ARG A 460 -22.45 -1.46 -9.34
N ARG A 461 -23.78 -1.52 -9.33
CA ARG A 461 -24.63 -0.31 -9.29
C ARG A 461 -24.36 0.50 -8.03
N VAL A 462 -24.31 -0.14 -6.86
CA VAL A 462 -24.01 0.50 -5.58
C VAL A 462 -22.61 1.11 -5.59
N ALA A 463 -21.60 0.36 -6.05
CA ALA A 463 -20.23 0.85 -6.16
C ALA A 463 -20.10 2.06 -7.10
N ASN A 464 -20.77 2.04 -8.25
CA ASN A 464 -20.78 3.18 -9.18
C ASN A 464 -21.34 4.44 -8.53
N VAL A 465 -22.47 4.32 -7.80
CA VAL A 465 -23.05 5.47 -7.09
C VAL A 465 -22.11 6.00 -6.01
N GLN A 466 -21.38 5.12 -5.31
CA GLN A 466 -20.37 5.52 -4.33
C GLN A 466 -19.22 6.31 -4.99
N LEU A 467 -18.68 5.81 -6.11
CA LEU A 467 -17.64 6.49 -6.89
C LEU A 467 -18.07 7.86 -7.41
N ASP A 468 -19.28 7.94 -7.99
CA ASP A 468 -19.87 9.19 -8.45
C ASP A 468 -20.00 10.23 -7.33
N CYS A 469 -20.27 9.78 -6.12
CA CYS A 469 -20.36 10.61 -4.93
C CYS A 469 -19.00 10.91 -4.27
N LYS A 470 -17.90 10.47 -4.88
CA LYS A 470 -16.52 10.64 -4.39
C LYS A 470 -16.19 9.86 -3.10
N VAL A 471 -16.87 8.75 -2.86
CA VAL A 471 -16.44 7.76 -1.86
C VAL A 471 -15.36 6.89 -2.51
N GLN A 472 -14.23 6.71 -1.84
CA GLN A 472 -13.14 5.87 -2.33
C GLN A 472 -13.53 4.40 -2.18
N VAL A 473 -13.89 3.76 -3.28
CA VAL A 473 -14.23 2.32 -3.37
C VAL A 473 -13.52 1.74 -4.57
N ASP A 474 -12.82 0.63 -4.35
CA ASP A 474 -12.35 -0.21 -5.46
C ASP A 474 -13.51 -1.10 -5.93
N MET A 475 -14.08 -0.76 -7.08
CA MET A 475 -15.26 -1.43 -7.62
C MET A 475 -15.03 -2.92 -7.85
N GLU A 476 -13.87 -3.30 -8.40
CA GLU A 476 -13.60 -4.71 -8.67
C GLU A 476 -13.46 -5.53 -7.40
N ASN A 477 -12.71 -5.02 -6.42
CA ASN A 477 -12.55 -5.68 -5.14
C ASN A 477 -13.87 -5.72 -4.36
N PHE A 478 -14.67 -4.66 -4.43
CA PHE A 478 -16.00 -4.63 -3.81
C PHE A 478 -16.93 -5.72 -4.39
N VAL A 479 -17.02 -5.83 -5.71
CA VAL A 479 -17.85 -6.88 -6.35
C VAL A 479 -17.29 -8.27 -6.08
N LYS A 480 -15.96 -8.45 -6.08
CA LYS A 480 -15.29 -9.72 -5.77
C LYS A 480 -15.36 -10.12 -4.29
N SER A 481 -15.76 -9.21 -3.39
CA SER A 481 -15.95 -9.54 -1.97
C SER A 481 -17.17 -10.45 -1.74
N PHE A 482 -18.17 -10.39 -2.62
CA PHE A 482 -19.29 -11.33 -2.62
C PHE A 482 -18.86 -12.63 -3.30
N ARG A 483 -18.87 -13.74 -2.57
CA ARG A 483 -18.28 -15.00 -3.01
C ARG A 483 -19.29 -16.14 -3.08
N PRO A 484 -19.38 -16.82 -4.22
CA PRO A 484 -20.31 -17.94 -4.41
C PRO A 484 -19.80 -19.29 -3.90
N ASP A 485 -18.57 -19.33 -3.35
CA ASP A 485 -17.82 -20.57 -3.07
C ASP A 485 -18.58 -21.59 -2.24
N ILE A 486 -19.48 -21.16 -1.36
CA ILE A 486 -20.28 -22.06 -0.49
C ILE A 486 -21.75 -22.13 -0.86
N MET A 487 -22.19 -21.49 -1.94
CA MET A 487 -23.62 -21.43 -2.32
C MET A 487 -24.23 -22.82 -2.47
N GLU A 488 -23.57 -23.74 -3.15
CA GLU A 488 -24.07 -25.12 -3.35
C GLU A 488 -24.19 -25.90 -2.04
N ALA A 489 -23.21 -25.79 -1.16
CA ALA A 489 -23.22 -26.43 0.14
C ALA A 489 -24.36 -25.91 1.02
N VAL A 490 -24.54 -24.58 1.03
CA VAL A 490 -25.61 -23.92 1.79
C VAL A 490 -26.99 -24.22 1.19
N TYR A 491 -27.10 -24.29 -0.14
CA TYR A 491 -28.34 -24.74 -0.81
C TYR A 491 -28.73 -26.16 -0.42
N ALA A 492 -27.76 -27.10 -0.50
CA ALA A 492 -28.00 -28.49 -0.08
C ALA A 492 -28.36 -28.57 1.42
N TRP A 493 -27.71 -27.79 2.27
CA TRP A 493 -28.03 -27.68 3.69
C TRP A 493 -29.47 -27.23 3.92
N ALA A 494 -29.93 -26.17 3.24
CA ALA A 494 -31.27 -25.64 3.35
C ALA A 494 -32.31 -26.66 2.86
N ARG A 495 -31.98 -27.53 1.91
CA ARG A 495 -32.83 -28.64 1.43
C ARG A 495 -32.91 -29.82 2.39
N GLY A 496 -32.10 -29.88 3.43
CA GLY A 496 -32.13 -30.94 4.43
C GLY A 496 -31.00 -31.95 4.36
N SER A 497 -30.00 -31.76 3.50
CA SER A 497 -28.81 -32.63 3.45
C SER A 497 -28.10 -32.68 4.79
N LYS A 498 -27.49 -33.80 5.12
CA LYS A 498 -26.73 -33.97 6.37
C LYS A 498 -25.39 -33.23 6.29
N PHE A 499 -24.81 -32.90 7.45
CA PHE A 499 -23.57 -32.10 7.50
C PHE A 499 -22.38 -32.77 6.76
N TYR A 500 -22.24 -34.10 6.87
CA TYR A 500 -21.17 -34.80 6.15
C TYR A 500 -21.36 -34.74 4.63
N GLU A 501 -22.60 -34.75 4.12
CA GLU A 501 -22.90 -34.67 2.68
C GLU A 501 -22.50 -33.30 2.12
N ILE A 502 -22.76 -32.22 2.87
CA ILE A 502 -22.33 -30.88 2.43
C ILE A 502 -20.82 -30.68 2.49
N MET A 503 -20.13 -31.43 3.38
CA MET A 503 -18.66 -31.42 3.42
C MET A 503 -18.04 -32.13 2.21
N GLU A 504 -18.74 -33.08 1.58
CA GLU A 504 -18.31 -33.70 0.32
C GLU A 504 -18.46 -32.75 -0.90
N ILE A 505 -19.44 -31.83 -0.84
CA ILE A 505 -19.65 -30.83 -1.89
C ILE A 505 -18.58 -29.74 -1.87
N THR A 506 -18.04 -29.43 -0.69
CA THR A 506 -17.10 -28.32 -0.53
C THR A 506 -15.82 -28.77 0.14
N GLN A 507 -14.68 -28.20 -0.28
CA GLN A 507 -13.35 -28.42 0.33
C GLN A 507 -13.05 -27.44 1.49
N VAL A 508 -14.08 -26.84 2.05
CA VAL A 508 -13.97 -25.85 3.13
C VAL A 508 -13.72 -26.57 4.46
N PHE A 509 -12.92 -25.94 5.33
CA PHE A 509 -12.76 -26.45 6.70
C PHE A 509 -14.08 -26.39 7.46
N GLU A 510 -14.46 -27.49 8.15
CA GLU A 510 -15.71 -27.64 8.88
C GLU A 510 -16.05 -26.45 9.78
N GLY A 511 -15.10 -26.00 10.57
CA GLY A 511 -15.28 -24.85 11.46
C GLY A 511 -15.55 -23.53 10.74
N SER A 512 -15.04 -23.35 9.51
CA SER A 512 -15.32 -22.16 8.67
C SER A 512 -16.75 -22.20 8.14
N LEU A 513 -17.21 -23.37 7.67
CA LEU A 513 -18.57 -23.55 7.20
C LEU A 513 -19.61 -23.37 8.32
N ILE A 514 -19.35 -23.93 9.50
CA ILE A 514 -20.20 -23.75 10.69
C ILE A 514 -20.31 -22.27 11.06
N ARG A 515 -19.19 -21.53 11.06
CA ARG A 515 -19.20 -20.08 11.33
C ARG A 515 -19.98 -19.30 10.27
N ALA A 516 -19.84 -19.67 8.99
CA ALA A 516 -20.59 -19.04 7.90
C ALA A 516 -22.10 -19.25 8.06
N ILE A 517 -22.56 -20.47 8.35
CA ILE A 517 -23.99 -20.77 8.55
C ILE A 517 -24.54 -20.02 9.79
N LYS A 518 -23.77 -19.92 10.87
CA LYS A 518 -24.16 -19.12 12.06
C LYS A 518 -24.29 -17.64 11.74
N ARG A 519 -23.36 -17.06 10.98
CA ARG A 519 -23.45 -15.67 10.51
C ARG A 519 -24.63 -15.46 9.56
N LEU A 520 -24.92 -16.44 8.72
CA LEU A 520 -26.08 -16.41 7.82
C LEU A 520 -27.39 -16.38 8.60
N GLU A 521 -27.50 -17.16 9.69
CA GLU A 521 -28.65 -17.11 10.58
C GLU A 521 -28.81 -15.71 11.19
N GLU A 522 -27.72 -15.10 11.63
CA GLU A 522 -27.74 -13.73 12.16
C GLU A 522 -28.26 -12.72 11.11
N VAL A 523 -27.77 -12.79 9.87
CA VAL A 523 -28.26 -11.94 8.76
C VAL A 523 -29.75 -12.15 8.52
N LEU A 524 -30.24 -13.40 8.53
CA LEU A 524 -31.66 -13.71 8.38
C LEU A 524 -32.51 -13.13 9.51
N GLN A 525 -32.03 -13.16 10.76
CA GLN A 525 -32.73 -12.52 11.89
C GLN A 525 -32.84 -11.00 11.71
N GLN A 526 -31.77 -10.38 11.21
CA GLN A 526 -31.76 -8.94 10.89
C GLN A 526 -32.74 -8.62 9.75
N LEU A 527 -32.84 -9.48 8.72
CA LEU A 527 -33.80 -9.31 7.63
C LEU A 527 -35.26 -9.51 8.09
N ILE A 528 -35.51 -10.39 9.07
CA ILE A 528 -36.82 -10.52 9.70
C ILE A 528 -37.22 -9.20 10.39
N MET A 529 -36.32 -8.63 11.17
CA MET A 529 -36.57 -7.34 11.85
C MET A 529 -36.75 -6.20 10.83
N ALA A 530 -35.92 -6.18 9.78
CA ALA A 530 -36.06 -5.24 8.69
C ALA A 530 -37.40 -5.33 7.96
N SER A 531 -37.88 -6.56 7.65
CA SER A 531 -39.19 -6.78 7.01
C SER A 531 -40.35 -6.34 7.89
N LYS A 532 -40.25 -6.58 9.21
CA LYS A 532 -41.24 -6.09 10.20
C LYS A 532 -41.31 -4.57 10.22
N SER A 533 -40.16 -3.91 10.18
CA SER A 533 -40.06 -2.43 10.25
C SER A 533 -40.78 -1.73 9.09
N ILE A 534 -40.90 -2.40 7.94
CA ILE A 534 -41.56 -1.87 6.73
C ILE A 534 -42.90 -2.50 6.42
N GLY A 535 -43.35 -3.50 7.20
CA GLY A 535 -44.66 -4.19 7.05
C GLY A 535 -44.69 -5.23 5.91
N GLU A 536 -43.56 -5.72 5.42
CA GLU A 536 -43.46 -6.76 4.36
C GLU A 536 -43.60 -8.17 4.95
N THR A 537 -44.83 -8.55 5.28
CA THR A 537 -45.15 -9.82 5.94
C THR A 537 -44.77 -11.06 5.13
N GLN A 538 -44.84 -11.01 3.79
CA GLN A 538 -44.44 -12.13 2.93
C GLN A 538 -42.95 -12.45 3.03
N LEU A 539 -42.10 -11.44 2.99
CA LEU A 539 -40.67 -11.62 3.15
C LEU A 539 -40.32 -12.02 4.59
N GLU A 540 -41.01 -11.46 5.59
CA GLU A 540 -40.84 -11.86 6.98
C GLU A 540 -41.05 -13.37 7.18
N LEU A 541 -42.16 -13.90 6.70
CA LEU A 541 -42.49 -15.34 6.79
C LEU A 541 -41.46 -16.20 6.05
N LYS A 542 -41.02 -15.74 4.88
CA LYS A 542 -40.00 -16.42 4.08
C LYS A 542 -38.66 -16.49 4.78
N PHE A 543 -38.20 -15.40 5.43
CA PHE A 543 -36.98 -15.40 6.23
C PHE A 543 -37.10 -16.25 7.49
N GLN A 544 -38.29 -16.29 8.14
CA GLN A 544 -38.53 -17.18 9.28
C GLN A 544 -38.44 -18.66 8.86
N GLU A 545 -39.02 -19.03 7.70
CA GLU A 545 -38.86 -20.36 7.14
C GLU A 545 -37.41 -20.70 6.85
N ALA A 546 -36.65 -19.75 6.28
CA ALA A 546 -35.22 -19.89 6.03
C ALA A 546 -34.43 -20.19 7.30
N VAL A 547 -34.67 -19.42 8.38
CA VAL A 547 -34.05 -19.67 9.69
C VAL A 547 -34.37 -21.08 10.18
N THR A 548 -35.62 -21.54 10.07
CA THR A 548 -36.02 -22.87 10.50
C THR A 548 -35.28 -23.96 9.72
N LYS A 549 -35.08 -23.76 8.40
CA LYS A 549 -34.39 -24.72 7.53
C LYS A 549 -32.88 -24.84 7.82
N ILE A 550 -32.23 -23.73 8.20
CA ILE A 550 -30.77 -23.76 8.45
C ILE A 550 -30.40 -24.05 9.91
N LYS A 551 -31.27 -23.71 10.86
CA LYS A 551 -31.03 -23.83 12.31
C LYS A 551 -31.28 -25.23 12.82
N ARG A 552 -30.41 -26.16 12.50
CA ARG A 552 -30.56 -27.57 12.85
C ARG A 552 -29.20 -28.23 13.11
N ASP A 553 -29.25 -29.42 13.69
CA ASP A 553 -28.16 -30.38 13.89
C ASP A 553 -26.93 -29.78 14.59
N ILE A 554 -25.76 -30.33 14.31
CA ILE A 554 -24.46 -30.01 14.93
C ILE A 554 -24.05 -28.55 14.80
N VAL A 555 -24.50 -27.86 13.76
CA VAL A 555 -24.13 -26.45 13.49
C VAL A 555 -24.58 -25.55 14.63
N PHE A 556 -25.74 -25.84 15.24
CA PHE A 556 -26.32 -25.04 16.32
C PHE A 556 -26.32 -25.77 17.68
N ALA A 557 -25.59 -26.88 17.78
CA ALA A 557 -25.38 -27.54 19.06
C ALA A 557 -24.64 -26.64 20.05
N ALA A 558 -25.02 -26.70 21.34
CA ALA A 558 -24.45 -25.88 22.40
C ALA A 558 -22.98 -26.16 22.62
N SER A 559 -22.52 -27.37 22.32
CA SER A 559 -21.09 -27.77 22.36
C SER A 559 -20.83 -28.84 21.31
N LEU A 560 -19.70 -28.71 20.59
CA LEU A 560 -19.18 -29.74 19.68
C LEU A 560 -18.48 -30.87 20.42
N TYR A 561 -18.36 -30.77 21.76
CA TYR A 561 -17.58 -31.66 22.63
C TYR A 561 -18.43 -32.23 23.79
N LEU A 562 -19.72 -32.42 23.55
CA LEU A 562 -20.56 -33.20 24.48
C LEU A 562 -20.46 -34.68 24.18
#